data_71081f26849d193fc90bc352697f941d
#
_entry.id   71081f26849d193fc90bc352697f941d
#
_cell.length_a   1.000
_cell.length_b   1.000
_cell.length_c   1.000
_cell.angle_alpha   90.00
_cell.angle_beta   90.00
_cell.angle_gamma   90.00
#
_symmetry.space_group_name_H-M   'P 1'
#
loop_
_entity.id
_entity.type
_entity.pdbx_description
1 polymer ?
#
loop_
_entity_poly.entity_id
_entity_poly.type
_entity_poly.pdbx_seq_one_letter_code
_entity_poly.pdbx_strand_id
1 'polypeptide(L)'
;MKALILAGGLGTRLRPFTETMPKQLIPIANQPVLEHVLENLRALDVREICVVVGAWGPDIAARIGDGSRFGARITYLTQQRPLGLAHCVAIARPFLGDDDFVMYLGDNVVQDGIAGPAEEFRSRRSDAHLVVARVADPRAFGVAELDALGRVRRLVEKPRLPLSDLALIGVYFFRPAIHRAVAAIGPSARGELEITDAVQWLVDRGGPVTAGEYTGYWKDTGRVEDVLDCNRRLLDGLARGIHGTVDAASRLTGPVHIAPGATVLRSVVTGPVIVGPGSRVEDCRIGPGTSIGDDCVLRGTELENSIVMDGARVTDRTGASDLLIGRSMRIGSGPPPEPLPTELAANGARTGGTR
;
A
#
# COMPACT_ATOMS: atom_id res chain seq x y z
N MET A 1 -9.17 -0.05 20.68
CA MET A 1 -7.82 -0.21 20.10
C MET A 1 -7.61 0.88 19.07
N LYS A 2 -6.47 1.56 19.09
CA LYS A 2 -6.05 2.56 18.10
C LYS A 2 -5.16 1.95 17.02
N ALA A 3 -4.82 2.71 15.99
CA ALA A 3 -3.80 2.31 15.02
C ALA A 3 -2.71 3.37 14.88
N LEU A 4 -1.50 2.89 14.60
CA LEU A 4 -0.34 3.68 14.23
C LEU A 4 0.19 3.19 12.89
N ILE A 5 0.01 3.98 11.84
CA ILE A 5 0.54 3.65 10.51
C ILE A 5 1.87 4.40 10.30
N LEU A 6 2.87 3.70 9.82
CA LEU A 6 4.19 4.26 9.54
C LEU A 6 4.38 4.48 8.03
N ALA A 7 4.28 5.73 7.60
CA ALA A 7 4.32 6.15 6.20
C ALA A 7 5.46 7.15 5.88
N GLY A 8 6.52 7.18 6.71
CA GLY A 8 7.64 8.12 6.58
C GLY A 8 8.78 7.68 5.67
N GLY A 9 8.75 6.46 5.14
CA GLY A 9 9.84 5.90 4.33
C GLY A 9 10.01 6.58 2.98
N LEU A 10 11.27 6.85 2.57
CA LEU A 10 11.61 7.59 1.33
C LEU A 10 11.49 6.76 0.05
N GLY A 11 11.47 5.43 0.12
CA GLY A 11 11.32 4.57 -1.05
C GLY A 11 12.47 4.64 -2.07
N THR A 12 13.71 4.81 -1.63
CA THR A 12 14.88 5.02 -2.52
C THR A 12 15.09 3.93 -3.55
N ARG A 13 14.69 2.69 -3.27
CA ARG A 13 14.77 1.54 -4.19
C ARG A 13 13.73 1.56 -5.32
N LEU A 14 12.71 2.42 -5.19
CA LEU A 14 11.64 2.63 -6.18
C LEU A 14 11.86 3.88 -7.04
N ARG A 15 13.05 4.49 -6.99
CA ARG A 15 13.38 5.58 -7.90
C ARG A 15 13.40 5.09 -9.34
N PRO A 16 12.97 5.92 -10.31
CA PRO A 16 12.65 7.36 -10.18
C PRO A 16 11.22 7.67 -9.69
N PHE A 17 10.32 6.70 -9.54
CA PHE A 17 8.91 6.93 -9.21
C PHE A 17 8.73 7.70 -7.90
N THR A 18 9.54 7.38 -6.88
CA THR A 18 9.49 8.03 -5.57
C THR A 18 10.19 9.39 -5.49
N GLU A 19 10.63 9.93 -6.62
CA GLU A 19 11.04 11.33 -6.74
C GLU A 19 9.86 12.29 -6.92
N THR A 20 8.70 11.76 -7.36
CA THR A 20 7.51 12.54 -7.67
C THR A 20 6.29 12.16 -6.84
N MET A 21 6.34 11.05 -6.10
CA MET A 21 5.25 10.59 -5.24
C MET A 21 5.75 9.69 -4.10
N PRO A 22 5.08 9.65 -2.94
CA PRO A 22 5.43 8.72 -1.87
C PRO A 22 5.15 7.27 -2.28
N LYS A 23 6.00 6.33 -1.87
CA LYS A 23 5.84 4.90 -2.18
C LYS A 23 4.50 4.33 -1.70
N GLN A 24 3.96 4.85 -0.60
CA GLN A 24 2.70 4.45 -0.02
C GLN A 24 1.48 4.81 -0.89
N LEU A 25 1.66 5.70 -1.86
CA LEU A 25 0.64 6.08 -2.83
C LEU A 25 0.82 5.43 -4.21
N ILE A 26 1.84 4.57 -4.41
CA ILE A 26 1.94 3.76 -5.62
C ILE A 26 0.69 2.87 -5.70
N PRO A 27 -0.05 2.91 -6.84
CA PRO A 27 -1.26 2.12 -6.97
C PRO A 27 -0.95 0.64 -7.23
N ILE A 28 -1.72 -0.23 -6.58
CA ILE A 28 -1.76 -1.67 -6.82
C ILE A 28 -3.23 -2.04 -7.04
N ALA A 29 -3.56 -2.65 -8.15
CA ALA A 29 -4.95 -2.85 -8.59
C ALA A 29 -5.76 -1.54 -8.57
N ASN A 30 -5.15 -0.43 -9.04
CA ASN A 30 -5.67 0.93 -9.08
C ASN A 30 -5.98 1.56 -7.71
N GLN A 31 -5.51 0.97 -6.63
CA GLN A 31 -5.68 1.50 -5.28
C GLN A 31 -4.31 1.74 -4.62
N PRO A 32 -4.04 2.91 -4.02
CA PRO A 32 -2.80 3.16 -3.27
C PRO A 32 -2.52 2.10 -2.21
N VAL A 33 -1.26 1.69 -2.05
CA VAL A 33 -0.84 0.71 -1.02
C VAL A 33 -1.37 1.08 0.35
N LEU A 34 -1.31 2.35 0.73
CA LEU A 34 -1.78 2.82 2.03
C LEU A 34 -3.29 2.65 2.23
N GLU A 35 -4.08 2.67 1.16
CA GLU A 35 -5.52 2.42 1.25
C GLU A 35 -5.83 0.96 1.56
N HIS A 36 -5.05 -0.01 1.05
CA HIS A 36 -5.16 -1.43 1.45
C HIS A 36 -4.88 -1.62 2.95
N VAL A 37 -3.91 -0.88 3.51
CA VAL A 37 -3.65 -0.88 4.96
C VAL A 37 -4.85 -0.33 5.74
N LEU A 38 -5.44 0.77 5.27
CA LEU A 38 -6.61 1.39 5.90
C LEU A 38 -7.85 0.48 5.85
N GLU A 39 -8.06 -0.26 4.75
CA GLU A 39 -9.14 -1.24 4.64
C GLU A 39 -8.97 -2.39 5.63
N ASN A 40 -7.75 -2.88 5.85
CA ASN A 40 -7.47 -3.89 6.87
C ASN A 40 -7.79 -3.36 8.29
N LEU A 41 -7.50 -2.10 8.57
CA LEU A 41 -7.84 -1.47 9.85
C LEU A 41 -9.36 -1.23 9.99
N ARG A 42 -10.04 -0.87 8.90
CA ARG A 42 -11.49 -0.74 8.85
C ARG A 42 -12.17 -2.07 9.18
N ALA A 43 -11.66 -3.19 8.66
CA ALA A 43 -12.17 -4.53 8.97
C ALA A 43 -12.05 -4.91 10.46
N LEU A 44 -11.14 -4.26 11.21
CA LEU A 44 -11.02 -4.39 12.67
C LEU A 44 -11.87 -3.38 13.47
N ASP A 45 -12.68 -2.55 12.81
CA ASP A 45 -13.43 -1.43 13.41
C ASP A 45 -12.51 -0.44 14.18
N VAL A 46 -11.31 -0.21 13.66
CA VAL A 46 -10.38 0.79 14.21
C VAL A 46 -10.80 2.17 13.74
N ARG A 47 -11.20 3.05 14.69
CA ARG A 47 -11.76 4.37 14.39
C ARG A 47 -10.82 5.54 14.64
N GLU A 48 -9.73 5.32 15.35
CA GLU A 48 -8.71 6.33 15.63
C GLU A 48 -7.36 5.86 15.09
N ILE A 49 -6.87 6.57 14.09
CA ILE A 49 -5.66 6.21 13.35
C ILE A 49 -4.68 7.38 13.40
N CYS A 50 -3.45 7.13 13.81
CA CYS A 50 -2.34 8.05 13.65
C CYS A 50 -1.50 7.59 12.46
N VAL A 51 -1.23 8.48 11.51
CA VAL A 51 -0.32 8.22 10.40
C VAL A 51 0.95 9.05 10.60
N VAL A 52 2.07 8.38 10.86
CA VAL A 52 3.38 9.03 10.94
C VAL A 52 3.95 9.15 9.55
N VAL A 53 4.13 10.38 9.10
CA VAL A 53 4.61 10.74 7.76
C VAL A 53 5.98 11.39 7.81
N GLY A 54 6.69 11.37 6.68
CA GLY A 54 7.93 12.12 6.45
C GLY A 54 7.69 13.35 5.58
N ALA A 55 8.65 13.64 4.68
CA ALA A 55 8.59 14.79 3.77
C ALA A 55 7.34 14.80 2.85
N TRP A 56 6.78 13.63 2.54
CA TRP A 56 5.58 13.46 1.72
C TRP A 56 4.26 13.58 2.50
N GLY A 57 4.31 14.10 3.73
CA GLY A 57 3.12 14.25 4.57
C GLY A 57 1.95 14.98 3.90
N PRO A 58 2.18 16.15 3.26
CA PRO A 58 1.12 16.89 2.56
C PRO A 58 0.45 16.07 1.46
N ASP A 59 1.22 15.35 0.64
CA ASP A 59 0.69 14.53 -0.46
C ASP A 59 -0.14 13.35 0.04
N ILE A 60 0.35 12.67 1.09
CA ILE A 60 -0.39 11.58 1.74
C ILE A 60 -1.69 12.12 2.34
N ALA A 61 -1.64 13.24 3.07
CA ALA A 61 -2.83 13.83 3.67
C ALA A 61 -3.84 14.32 2.62
N ALA A 62 -3.38 14.90 1.51
CA ALA A 62 -4.24 15.31 0.40
C ALA A 62 -4.97 14.13 -0.25
N ARG A 63 -4.31 12.97 -0.40
CA ARG A 63 -4.90 11.77 -1.01
C ARG A 63 -5.81 11.01 -0.06
N ILE A 64 -5.40 10.85 1.19
CA ILE A 64 -6.09 10.01 2.17
C ILE A 64 -7.21 10.76 2.87
N GLY A 65 -7.02 12.07 3.12
CA GLY A 65 -8.00 12.92 3.81
C GLY A 65 -8.04 12.70 5.31
N ASP A 66 -9.18 13.01 5.91
CA ASP A 66 -9.42 12.93 7.35
C ASP A 66 -9.78 11.52 7.87
N GLY A 67 -9.90 10.54 6.96
CA GLY A 67 -10.24 9.16 7.28
C GLY A 67 -11.73 8.83 7.24
N SER A 68 -12.61 9.80 7.03
CA SER A 68 -14.08 9.61 7.04
C SER A 68 -14.53 8.53 6.05
N ARG A 69 -13.93 8.46 4.85
CA ARG A 69 -14.23 7.42 3.84
C ARG A 69 -13.86 6.00 4.27
N PHE A 70 -13.02 5.85 5.30
CA PHE A 70 -12.66 4.57 5.91
C PHE A 70 -13.40 4.32 7.24
N GLY A 71 -14.35 5.19 7.61
CA GLY A 71 -15.07 5.10 8.87
C GLY A 71 -14.21 5.42 10.11
N ALA A 72 -13.08 6.11 9.92
CA ALA A 72 -12.11 6.45 10.95
C ALA A 72 -11.80 7.95 10.98
N ARG A 73 -11.12 8.39 12.04
CA ARG A 73 -10.50 9.71 12.13
C ARG A 73 -8.99 9.56 12.09
N ILE A 74 -8.37 10.23 11.12
CA ILE A 74 -6.91 10.19 10.92
C ILE A 74 -6.26 11.45 11.50
N THR A 75 -5.22 11.24 12.30
CA THR A 75 -4.31 12.27 12.78
C THR A 75 -2.95 12.07 12.14
N TYR A 76 -2.38 13.11 11.54
CA TYR A 76 -1.05 13.05 10.93
C TYR A 76 0.01 13.60 11.87
N LEU A 77 1.10 12.87 12.07
CA LEU A 77 2.28 13.32 12.81
C LEU A 77 3.51 13.26 11.90
N THR A 78 4.37 14.26 11.96
CA THR A 78 5.57 14.31 11.12
C THR A 78 6.79 13.79 11.87
N GLN A 79 7.43 12.76 11.31
CA GLN A 79 8.77 12.36 11.69
C GLN A 79 9.78 13.16 10.86
N GLN A 80 10.41 14.18 11.43
CA GLN A 80 11.30 15.09 10.72
C GLN A 80 12.58 14.41 10.21
N ARG A 81 13.08 13.40 10.90
CA ARG A 81 14.25 12.59 10.53
C ARG A 81 13.93 11.10 10.70
N PRO A 82 14.43 10.24 9.80
CA PRO A 82 14.18 8.79 9.86
C PRO A 82 15.01 8.15 10.98
N LEU A 83 14.55 8.28 12.22
CA LEU A 83 15.23 7.79 13.42
C LEU A 83 14.77 6.39 13.86
N GLY A 84 14.10 5.64 12.99
CA GLY A 84 13.64 4.28 13.24
C GLY A 84 12.17 4.16 13.62
N LEU A 85 11.66 2.91 13.65
CA LEU A 85 10.25 2.61 13.88
C LEU A 85 9.84 2.86 15.34
N ALA A 86 10.69 2.56 16.31
CA ALA A 86 10.40 2.84 17.72
C ALA A 86 10.31 4.34 17.99
N HIS A 87 11.04 5.19 17.26
CA HIS A 87 10.88 6.64 17.35
C HIS A 87 9.48 7.08 16.90
N CYS A 88 8.88 6.42 15.91
CA CYS A 88 7.48 6.71 15.52
C CYS A 88 6.50 6.42 16.67
N VAL A 89 6.72 5.33 17.42
CA VAL A 89 5.92 5.03 18.62
C VAL A 89 6.13 6.12 19.69
N ALA A 90 7.38 6.60 19.88
CA ALA A 90 7.67 7.67 20.84
C ALA A 90 6.94 8.97 20.51
N ILE A 91 6.99 9.45 19.27
CA ILE A 91 6.30 10.69 18.86
C ILE A 91 4.77 10.54 18.86
N ALA A 92 4.25 9.34 18.66
CA ALA A 92 2.82 9.06 18.71
C ALA A 92 2.28 8.83 20.14
N ARG A 93 3.14 8.81 21.18
CA ARG A 93 2.74 8.57 22.57
C ARG A 93 1.57 9.43 23.05
N PRO A 94 1.50 10.75 22.76
CA PRO A 94 0.37 11.59 23.18
C PRO A 94 -0.97 11.19 22.54
N PHE A 95 -0.94 10.66 21.31
CA PHE A 95 -2.11 10.15 20.61
C PHE A 95 -2.50 8.75 21.15
N LEU A 96 -1.52 7.85 21.28
CA LEU A 96 -1.75 6.46 21.67
C LEU A 96 -2.28 6.35 23.11
N GLY A 97 -1.75 7.17 24.03
CA GLY A 97 -2.14 7.12 25.43
C GLY A 97 -1.85 5.76 26.06
N ASP A 98 -2.76 5.28 26.88
CA ASP A 98 -2.69 3.94 27.49
C ASP A 98 -3.62 2.92 26.80
N ASP A 99 -3.97 3.18 25.53
CA ASP A 99 -4.73 2.26 24.70
C ASP A 99 -3.85 1.16 24.10
N ASP A 100 -4.42 -0.03 23.92
CA ASP A 100 -3.87 -1.04 23.03
C ASP A 100 -3.89 -0.50 21.60
N PHE A 101 -2.88 -0.82 20.80
CA PHE A 101 -2.83 -0.35 19.42
C PHE A 101 -2.19 -1.37 18.47
N VAL A 102 -2.57 -1.28 17.21
CA VAL A 102 -1.87 -1.95 16.10
C VAL A 102 -0.92 -0.96 15.44
N MET A 103 0.35 -1.34 15.29
CA MET A 103 1.31 -0.63 14.45
C MET A 103 1.43 -1.36 13.13
N TYR A 104 1.27 -0.63 12.02
CA TYR A 104 1.27 -1.20 10.69
C TYR A 104 2.15 -0.36 9.75
N LEU A 105 3.06 -1.02 9.01
CA LEU A 105 3.87 -0.33 8.00
C LEU A 105 3.02 0.00 6.78
N GLY A 106 2.99 1.27 6.39
CA GLY A 106 2.11 1.81 5.35
C GLY A 106 2.47 1.41 3.91
N ASP A 107 3.45 0.55 3.74
CA ASP A 107 3.93 0.02 2.46
C ASP A 107 3.87 -1.52 2.38
N ASN A 108 3.14 -2.16 3.30
CA ASN A 108 2.99 -3.60 3.33
C ASN A 108 1.57 -4.02 2.90
N VAL A 109 1.50 -4.92 1.94
CA VAL A 109 0.26 -5.56 1.50
C VAL A 109 0.06 -6.86 2.25
N VAL A 110 -1.06 -6.99 2.96
CA VAL A 110 -1.52 -8.21 3.66
C VAL A 110 -2.93 -8.50 3.13
N GLN A 111 -3.04 -9.46 2.20
CA GLN A 111 -4.26 -9.65 1.40
C GLN A 111 -5.44 -10.21 2.19
N ASP A 112 -5.19 -11.20 3.05
CA ASP A 112 -6.25 -11.87 3.79
C ASP A 112 -6.61 -11.16 5.10
N GLY A 113 -6.13 -9.93 5.27
CA GLY A 113 -6.39 -9.09 6.43
C GLY A 113 -5.61 -9.50 7.68
N ILE A 114 -5.90 -8.80 8.77
CA ILE A 114 -5.20 -8.94 10.06
C ILE A 114 -6.15 -9.28 11.22
N ALA A 115 -7.36 -9.76 10.91
CA ALA A 115 -8.36 -10.10 11.93
C ALA A 115 -7.92 -11.28 12.82
N GLY A 116 -7.35 -12.33 12.20
CA GLY A 116 -6.80 -13.47 12.92
C GLY A 116 -5.70 -13.07 13.93
N PRO A 117 -4.65 -12.38 13.49
CA PRO A 117 -3.62 -11.83 14.38
C PRO A 117 -4.17 -10.93 15.50
N ALA A 118 -5.18 -10.10 15.22
CA ALA A 118 -5.81 -9.26 16.22
C ALA A 118 -6.54 -10.09 17.30
N GLU A 119 -7.18 -11.18 16.92
CA GLU A 119 -7.84 -12.10 17.86
C GLU A 119 -6.81 -12.86 18.71
N GLU A 120 -5.70 -13.30 18.12
CA GLU A 120 -4.60 -13.91 18.88
C GLU A 120 -4.03 -12.95 19.91
N PHE A 121 -3.83 -11.67 19.56
CA PHE A 121 -3.38 -10.65 20.50
C PHE A 121 -4.33 -10.50 21.68
N ARG A 122 -5.64 -10.44 21.44
CA ARG A 122 -6.65 -10.29 22.49
C ARG A 122 -6.69 -11.52 23.42
N SER A 123 -6.68 -12.71 22.83
CA SER A 123 -6.79 -13.99 23.58
C SER A 123 -5.56 -14.29 24.42
N ARG A 124 -4.35 -14.04 23.88
CA ARG A 124 -3.07 -14.33 24.57
C ARG A 124 -2.71 -13.30 25.64
N ARG A 125 -3.35 -12.13 25.66
CA ARG A 125 -3.10 -11.03 26.59
C ARG A 125 -1.63 -10.62 26.66
N SER A 126 -0.92 -10.69 25.54
CA SER A 126 0.50 -10.34 25.42
C SER A 126 0.74 -8.84 25.55
N ASP A 127 1.91 -8.43 26.03
CA ASP A 127 2.37 -7.03 25.95
C ASP A 127 2.71 -6.60 24.53
N ALA A 128 3.18 -7.57 23.73
CA ALA A 128 3.34 -7.43 22.30
C ALA A 128 2.96 -8.74 21.58
N HIS A 129 2.28 -8.63 20.45
CA HIS A 129 2.03 -9.76 19.55
C HIS A 129 2.50 -9.38 18.15
N LEU A 130 3.41 -10.18 17.62
CA LEU A 130 4.08 -9.93 16.34
C LEU A 130 3.47 -10.81 15.28
N VAL A 131 3.32 -10.28 14.08
CA VAL A 131 2.93 -11.09 12.93
C VAL A 131 4.19 -11.42 12.13
N VAL A 132 4.44 -12.72 11.92
CA VAL A 132 5.62 -13.23 11.23
C VAL A 132 5.21 -14.07 10.03
N ALA A 133 6.08 -14.16 9.01
CA ALA A 133 5.90 -15.08 7.89
C ALA A 133 7.24 -15.76 7.57
N ARG A 134 7.16 -16.98 7.00
CA ARG A 134 8.35 -17.67 6.50
C ARG A 134 8.81 -17.07 5.20
N VAL A 135 10.09 -16.75 5.11
CA VAL A 135 10.71 -16.21 3.90
C VAL A 135 12.00 -16.97 3.59
N ALA A 136 12.31 -17.09 2.31
CA ALA A 136 13.53 -17.77 1.85
C ALA A 136 14.81 -17.06 2.30
N ASP A 137 14.80 -15.72 2.37
CA ASP A 137 15.91 -14.91 2.83
C ASP A 137 15.43 -13.83 3.81
N PRO A 138 15.56 -14.07 5.15
CA PRO A 138 15.07 -13.14 6.16
C PRO A 138 16.04 -11.99 6.48
N ARG A 139 17.21 -11.90 5.86
CA ARG A 139 18.27 -10.93 6.20
C ARG A 139 17.89 -9.46 6.02
N ALA A 140 16.82 -9.19 5.27
CA ALA A 140 16.32 -7.82 5.06
C ALA A 140 15.31 -7.36 6.12
N PHE A 141 14.90 -8.25 7.03
CA PHE A 141 13.80 -8.07 7.98
C PHE A 141 14.27 -8.23 9.43
N GLY A 142 13.44 -7.81 10.36
CA GLY A 142 13.51 -8.28 11.72
C GLY A 142 13.18 -9.78 11.77
N VAL A 143 13.97 -10.58 12.48
CA VAL A 143 13.82 -12.04 12.55
C VAL A 143 13.50 -12.48 13.96
N ALA A 144 12.49 -13.33 14.11
CA ALA A 144 12.03 -13.85 15.40
C ALA A 144 12.42 -15.32 15.59
N GLU A 145 12.92 -15.66 16.78
CA GLU A 145 13.01 -17.01 17.28
C GLU A 145 11.89 -17.28 18.28
N LEU A 146 11.11 -18.33 18.04
CA LEU A 146 9.93 -18.67 18.85
C LEU A 146 10.14 -19.99 19.61
N ASP A 147 9.48 -20.13 20.75
CA ASP A 147 9.32 -21.44 21.40
C ASP A 147 8.11 -22.20 20.82
N ALA A 148 7.92 -23.45 21.28
CA ALA A 148 6.84 -24.32 20.83
C ALA A 148 5.42 -23.79 21.14
N LEU A 149 5.30 -22.78 22.00
CA LEU A 149 4.03 -22.12 22.36
C LEU A 149 3.80 -20.80 21.60
N GLY A 150 4.70 -20.45 20.66
CA GLY A 150 4.66 -19.19 19.91
C GLY A 150 5.08 -17.98 20.75
N ARG A 151 5.81 -18.18 21.85
CA ARG A 151 6.40 -17.07 22.61
C ARG A 151 7.73 -16.68 21.97
N VAL A 152 7.97 -15.38 21.87
CA VAL A 152 9.22 -14.85 21.34
C VAL A 152 10.35 -15.04 22.34
N ARG A 153 11.42 -15.72 21.93
CA ARG A 153 12.64 -15.88 22.70
C ARG A 153 13.68 -14.85 22.35
N ARG A 154 13.79 -14.55 21.06
CA ARG A 154 14.78 -13.61 20.56
C ARG A 154 14.30 -12.90 19.29
N LEU A 155 14.64 -11.62 19.18
CA LEU A 155 14.43 -10.78 18.01
C LEU A 155 15.75 -10.14 17.60
N VAL A 156 16.05 -10.13 16.30
CA VAL A 156 17.23 -9.46 15.77
C VAL A 156 16.86 -8.70 14.49
N GLU A 157 17.17 -7.40 14.44
CA GLU A 157 16.97 -6.58 13.25
C GLU A 157 18.03 -6.91 12.19
N LYS A 158 17.59 -7.28 11.01
CA LYS A 158 18.41 -7.53 9.81
C LYS A 158 19.72 -8.31 10.09
N PRO A 159 19.61 -9.51 10.67
CA PRO A 159 20.77 -10.28 11.07
C PRO A 159 21.60 -10.73 9.87
N ARG A 160 22.92 -10.68 9.97
CA ARG A 160 23.83 -11.28 8.97
C ARG A 160 23.68 -12.80 8.93
N LEU A 161 23.48 -13.41 10.10
CA LEU A 161 23.22 -14.84 10.29
C LEU A 161 21.84 -14.97 10.95
N PRO A 162 20.77 -15.25 10.19
CA PRO A 162 19.43 -15.39 10.73
C PRO A 162 19.29 -16.57 11.69
N LEU A 163 18.55 -16.38 12.77
CA LEU A 163 18.24 -17.41 13.76
C LEU A 163 17.11 -18.35 13.31
N SER A 164 16.28 -17.87 12.40
CA SER A 164 15.13 -18.59 11.83
C SER A 164 14.77 -18.01 10.47
N ASP A 165 13.80 -18.59 9.79
CA ASP A 165 13.18 -18.09 8.56
C ASP A 165 11.93 -17.20 8.81
N LEU A 166 11.62 -16.90 10.09
CA LEU A 166 10.44 -16.13 10.49
C LEU A 166 10.74 -14.63 10.48
N ALA A 167 10.33 -13.97 9.41
CA ALA A 167 10.45 -12.52 9.22
C ALA A 167 9.25 -11.78 9.80
N LEU A 168 9.48 -10.64 10.44
CA LEU A 168 8.42 -9.71 10.83
C LEU A 168 7.80 -9.06 9.58
N ILE A 169 6.48 -9.10 9.47
CA ILE A 169 5.76 -8.64 8.28
C ILE A 169 5.27 -7.19 8.37
N GLY A 170 5.73 -6.42 9.35
CA GLY A 170 5.35 -5.02 9.48
C GLY A 170 4.00 -4.78 10.13
N VAL A 171 3.41 -5.78 10.77
CA VAL A 171 2.19 -5.68 11.59
C VAL A 171 2.51 -6.13 13.01
N TYR A 172 2.19 -5.27 13.97
CA TYR A 172 2.50 -5.47 15.38
C TYR A 172 1.32 -5.02 16.23
N PHE A 173 0.95 -5.76 17.24
CA PHE A 173 -0.04 -5.36 18.22
C PHE A 173 0.65 -5.12 19.55
N PHE A 174 0.37 -4.00 20.19
CA PHE A 174 1.03 -3.57 21.41
C PHE A 174 0.05 -3.17 22.49
N ARG A 175 0.42 -3.47 23.73
CA ARG A 175 -0.09 -2.84 24.92
C ARG A 175 0.79 -1.67 25.36
N PRO A 176 0.32 -0.81 26.29
CA PRO A 176 1.07 0.35 26.76
C PRO A 176 2.48 0.05 27.30
N ALA A 177 2.77 -1.23 27.66
CA ALA A 177 4.08 -1.65 28.09
C ALA A 177 5.21 -1.31 27.10
N ILE A 178 4.91 -1.28 25.79
CA ILE A 178 5.87 -0.92 24.74
C ILE A 178 6.45 0.48 24.90
N HIS A 179 5.71 1.43 25.47
CA HIS A 179 6.19 2.80 25.67
C HIS A 179 7.38 2.87 26.63
N ARG A 180 7.40 2.01 27.67
CA ARG A 180 8.55 1.90 28.58
C ARG A 180 9.77 1.31 27.87
N ALA A 181 9.56 0.33 27.01
CA ALA A 181 10.62 -0.27 26.22
C ALA A 181 11.23 0.75 25.25
N VAL A 182 10.39 1.47 24.50
CA VAL A 182 10.82 2.52 23.57
C VAL A 182 11.61 3.62 24.26
N ALA A 183 11.23 4.01 25.49
CA ALA A 183 11.95 5.00 26.28
C ALA A 183 13.29 4.50 26.85
N ALA A 184 13.49 3.17 26.91
CA ALA A 184 14.66 2.54 27.51
C ALA A 184 15.74 2.12 26.51
N ILE A 185 15.44 2.06 25.20
CA ILE A 185 16.40 1.66 24.18
C ILE A 185 17.19 2.87 23.66
N GLY A 186 18.41 2.60 23.19
CA GLY A 186 19.22 3.57 22.45
C GLY A 186 19.26 3.25 20.95
N PRO A 187 19.89 4.14 20.15
CA PRO A 187 20.08 3.86 18.72
C PRO A 187 20.95 2.61 18.50
N SER A 188 20.54 1.80 17.52
CA SER A 188 21.29 0.63 17.05
C SER A 188 22.59 1.04 16.34
N ALA A 189 23.43 0.08 15.94
CA ALA A 189 24.58 0.31 15.09
C ALA A 189 24.26 0.98 13.73
N ARG A 190 22.96 0.98 13.34
CA ARG A 190 22.43 1.65 12.16
C ARG A 190 22.04 3.09 12.44
N GLY A 191 22.11 3.54 13.69
CA GLY A 191 21.68 4.89 14.11
C GLY A 191 20.18 5.04 14.26
N GLU A 192 19.42 3.95 14.27
CA GLU A 192 17.95 3.91 14.36
C GLU A 192 17.49 3.36 15.71
N LEU A 193 16.37 3.85 16.23
CA LEU A 193 15.63 3.24 17.33
C LEU A 193 14.78 2.12 16.75
N GLU A 194 15.27 0.89 16.87
CA GLU A 194 14.64 -0.27 16.26
C GLU A 194 13.44 -0.75 17.09
N ILE A 195 12.36 -1.09 16.42
CA ILE A 195 11.20 -1.67 17.11
C ILE A 195 11.52 -3.08 17.65
N THR A 196 12.37 -3.81 16.95
CA THR A 196 12.87 -5.12 17.38
C THR A 196 13.62 -5.05 18.70
N ASP A 197 14.44 -4.01 18.92
CA ASP A 197 15.15 -3.79 20.18
C ASP A 197 14.19 -3.45 21.32
N ALA A 198 13.15 -2.65 21.05
CA ALA A 198 12.13 -2.35 22.05
C ALA A 198 11.35 -3.60 22.45
N VAL A 199 10.98 -4.45 21.49
CA VAL A 199 10.31 -5.72 21.79
C VAL A 199 11.26 -6.69 22.50
N GLN A 200 12.53 -6.78 22.09
CA GLN A 200 13.54 -7.59 22.80
C GLN A 200 13.70 -7.14 24.25
N TRP A 201 13.66 -5.82 24.52
CA TRP A 201 13.69 -5.28 25.87
C TRP A 201 12.53 -5.80 26.74
N LEU A 202 11.31 -5.99 26.17
CA LEU A 202 10.18 -6.61 26.87
C LEU A 202 10.46 -8.09 27.16
N VAL A 203 10.98 -8.84 26.19
CA VAL A 203 11.35 -10.26 26.33
C VAL A 203 12.37 -10.45 27.46
N ASP A 204 13.43 -9.66 27.47
CA ASP A 204 14.52 -9.75 28.44
C ASP A 204 14.07 -9.48 29.88
N ARG A 205 12.92 -8.80 30.05
CA ARG A 205 12.31 -8.54 31.36
C ARG A 205 11.18 -9.47 31.72
N GLY A 206 11.01 -10.55 30.95
CA GLY A 206 9.99 -11.58 31.20
C GLY A 206 8.56 -11.09 30.85
N GLY A 207 8.43 -10.00 30.07
CA GLY A 207 7.14 -9.56 29.55
C GLY A 207 6.58 -10.61 28.59
N PRO A 208 5.24 -10.82 28.57
CA PRO A 208 4.60 -11.76 27.65
C PRO A 208 4.62 -11.23 26.22
N VAL A 209 5.55 -11.71 25.41
CA VAL A 209 5.68 -11.40 23.98
C VAL A 209 5.42 -12.66 23.17
N THR A 210 4.49 -12.58 22.23
CA THR A 210 4.08 -13.71 21.39
C THR A 210 4.18 -13.35 19.92
N ALA A 211 4.20 -14.36 19.04
CA ALA A 211 4.07 -14.18 17.61
C ALA A 211 3.09 -15.20 17.02
N GLY A 212 2.41 -14.81 15.94
CA GLY A 212 1.58 -15.65 15.11
C GLY A 212 2.13 -15.72 13.69
N GLU A 213 2.17 -16.94 13.11
CA GLU A 213 2.61 -17.14 11.73
C GLU A 213 1.46 -16.77 10.77
N TYR A 214 1.69 -15.80 9.90
CA TYR A 214 0.77 -15.44 8.83
C TYR A 214 1.08 -16.30 7.60
N THR A 215 0.11 -17.08 7.17
CA THR A 215 0.23 -18.01 6.04
C THR A 215 -0.40 -17.50 4.77
N GLY A 216 -1.05 -16.33 4.80
CA GLY A 216 -1.64 -15.67 3.65
C GLY A 216 -0.60 -14.92 2.80
N TYR A 217 -1.08 -14.24 1.77
CA TYR A 217 -0.18 -13.43 0.93
C TYR A 217 0.22 -12.14 1.63
N TRP A 218 1.51 -11.97 1.82
CA TRP A 218 2.15 -10.75 2.32
C TRP A 218 3.32 -10.33 1.42
N LYS A 219 3.47 -9.02 1.25
CA LYS A 219 4.59 -8.43 0.51
C LYS A 219 4.91 -7.01 1.01
N ASP A 220 6.21 -6.73 1.24
CA ASP A 220 6.77 -5.37 1.32
C ASP A 220 6.91 -4.82 -0.11
N THR A 221 6.27 -3.69 -0.40
CA THR A 221 6.32 -3.05 -1.72
C THR A 221 7.57 -2.17 -1.89
N GLY A 222 8.71 -2.70 -1.54
CA GLY A 222 9.98 -1.98 -1.54
C GLY A 222 10.71 -1.91 -2.88
N ARG A 223 10.32 -2.71 -3.87
CA ARG A 223 10.93 -2.81 -5.21
C ARG A 223 9.84 -2.87 -6.27
N VAL A 224 10.19 -2.55 -7.52
CA VAL A 224 9.23 -2.59 -8.65
C VAL A 224 8.67 -4.00 -8.85
N GLU A 225 9.51 -5.02 -8.75
CA GLU A 225 9.10 -6.41 -8.90
C GLU A 225 8.07 -6.82 -7.83
N ASP A 226 8.24 -6.34 -6.59
CA ASP A 226 7.32 -6.60 -5.49
C ASP A 226 5.97 -5.88 -5.71
N VAL A 227 5.99 -4.67 -6.25
CA VAL A 227 4.78 -3.89 -6.63
C VAL A 227 4.01 -4.60 -7.72
N LEU A 228 4.68 -5.08 -8.77
CA LEU A 228 4.05 -5.81 -9.88
C LEU A 228 3.51 -7.18 -9.43
N ASP A 229 4.23 -7.89 -8.56
CA ASP A 229 3.76 -9.15 -7.96
C ASP A 229 2.48 -8.94 -7.14
N CYS A 230 2.44 -7.89 -6.30
CA CYS A 230 1.24 -7.49 -5.55
C CYS A 230 0.08 -7.17 -6.49
N ASN A 231 0.33 -6.41 -7.56
CA ASN A 231 -0.69 -6.03 -8.53
C ASN A 231 -1.33 -7.28 -9.16
N ARG A 232 -0.51 -8.20 -9.66
CA ARG A 232 -0.99 -9.47 -10.23
C ARG A 232 -1.83 -10.23 -9.21
N ARG A 233 -1.32 -10.38 -7.99
CA ARG A 233 -1.97 -11.15 -6.92
C ARG A 233 -3.32 -10.58 -6.52
N LEU A 234 -3.42 -9.25 -6.39
CA LEU A 234 -4.70 -8.61 -6.06
C LEU A 234 -5.70 -8.69 -7.22
N LEU A 235 -5.22 -8.65 -8.46
CA LEU A 235 -6.05 -8.81 -9.64
C LEU A 235 -6.61 -10.24 -9.81
N ASP A 236 -6.00 -11.28 -9.24
CA ASP A 236 -6.52 -12.65 -9.30
C ASP A 236 -7.96 -12.77 -8.75
N GLY A 237 -8.32 -11.90 -7.80
CA GLY A 237 -9.67 -11.81 -7.22
C GLY A 237 -10.61 -10.86 -7.96
N LEU A 238 -10.21 -10.30 -9.11
CA LEU A 238 -10.99 -9.28 -9.80
C LEU A 238 -12.32 -9.80 -10.31
N ALA A 239 -13.41 -9.15 -9.93
CA ALA A 239 -14.71 -9.39 -10.54
C ALA A 239 -14.84 -8.69 -11.89
N ARG A 240 -15.45 -9.36 -12.89
CA ARG A 240 -15.78 -8.71 -14.16
C ARG A 240 -16.82 -7.62 -13.96
N GLY A 241 -16.57 -6.41 -14.51
CA GLY A 241 -17.47 -5.28 -14.46
C GLY A 241 -17.25 -4.33 -15.65
N ILE A 242 -18.25 -4.14 -16.49
CA ILE A 242 -18.16 -3.25 -17.65
C ILE A 242 -19.11 -2.07 -17.43
N HIS A 243 -18.56 -0.97 -16.99
CA HIS A 243 -19.28 0.26 -16.67
C HIS A 243 -18.93 1.43 -17.62
N GLY A 244 -17.89 1.25 -18.44
CA GLY A 244 -17.46 2.16 -19.49
C GLY A 244 -17.98 1.75 -20.87
N THR A 245 -17.43 2.36 -21.90
CA THR A 245 -17.80 2.12 -23.30
C THR A 245 -16.84 1.13 -23.96
N VAL A 246 -17.37 0.10 -24.60
CA VAL A 246 -16.61 -0.89 -25.37
C VAL A 246 -17.26 -1.00 -26.74
N ASP A 247 -16.50 -0.80 -27.81
CA ASP A 247 -17.03 -0.90 -29.18
C ASP A 247 -17.19 -2.36 -29.63
N ALA A 248 -17.92 -2.57 -30.75
CA ALA A 248 -18.19 -3.90 -31.29
C ALA A 248 -16.94 -4.58 -31.90
N ALA A 249 -15.89 -3.82 -32.19
CA ALA A 249 -14.63 -4.34 -32.73
C ALA A 249 -13.66 -4.83 -31.63
N SER A 250 -13.96 -4.51 -30.38
CA SER A 250 -13.14 -4.92 -29.24
C SER A 250 -13.55 -6.30 -28.69
N ARG A 251 -12.56 -7.05 -28.21
CA ARG A 251 -12.76 -8.35 -27.56
C ARG A 251 -12.26 -8.32 -26.12
N LEU A 252 -13.16 -8.64 -25.17
CA LEU A 252 -12.83 -8.76 -23.75
C LEU A 252 -12.95 -10.22 -23.29
N THR A 253 -11.89 -10.80 -22.74
CA THR A 253 -11.86 -12.20 -22.26
C THR A 253 -11.41 -12.24 -20.79
N GLY A 254 -12.05 -13.09 -19.98
CA GLY A 254 -11.72 -13.25 -18.56
C GLY A 254 -12.21 -12.11 -17.65
N PRO A 255 -11.64 -11.97 -16.44
CA PRO A 255 -11.99 -10.92 -15.49
C PRO A 255 -11.44 -9.57 -15.96
N VAL A 256 -12.31 -8.75 -16.56
CA VAL A 256 -11.97 -7.39 -17.02
C VAL A 256 -12.91 -6.40 -16.35
N HIS A 257 -12.35 -5.36 -15.73
CA HIS A 257 -13.11 -4.27 -15.14
C HIS A 257 -12.83 -2.99 -15.94
N ILE A 258 -13.89 -2.43 -16.53
CA ILE A 258 -13.84 -1.15 -17.25
C ILE A 258 -14.67 -0.14 -16.45
N ALA A 259 -14.01 0.85 -15.87
CA ALA A 259 -14.64 1.83 -15.01
C ALA A 259 -15.56 2.82 -15.79
N PRO A 260 -16.46 3.54 -15.12
CA PRO A 260 -17.28 4.59 -15.73
C PRO A 260 -16.41 5.64 -16.42
N GLY A 261 -16.84 6.09 -17.63
CA GLY A 261 -16.10 7.07 -18.43
C GLY A 261 -14.90 6.53 -19.18
N ALA A 262 -14.45 5.31 -18.89
CA ALA A 262 -13.40 4.66 -19.68
C ALA A 262 -13.92 4.19 -21.05
N THR A 263 -13.04 4.17 -22.05
CA THR A 263 -13.37 3.79 -23.43
C THR A 263 -12.37 2.77 -23.96
N VAL A 264 -12.86 1.67 -24.52
CA VAL A 264 -12.06 0.61 -25.16
C VAL A 264 -12.51 0.46 -26.61
N LEU A 265 -11.63 0.75 -27.56
CA LEU A 265 -11.91 0.77 -29.00
C LEU A 265 -10.93 -0.11 -29.77
N ARG A 266 -11.44 -0.94 -30.67
CA ARG A 266 -10.66 -1.82 -31.58
C ARG A 266 -9.51 -2.57 -30.86
N SER A 267 -9.79 -3.02 -29.64
CA SER A 267 -8.76 -3.55 -28.74
C SER A 267 -9.08 -4.98 -28.27
N VAL A 268 -8.05 -5.72 -27.96
CA VAL A 268 -8.14 -7.04 -27.33
C VAL A 268 -7.65 -6.92 -25.89
N VAL A 269 -8.53 -7.21 -24.92
CA VAL A 269 -8.20 -7.18 -23.50
C VAL A 269 -8.42 -8.55 -22.89
N THR A 270 -7.36 -9.13 -22.35
CA THR A 270 -7.39 -10.45 -21.70
C THR A 270 -7.11 -10.24 -20.21
N GLY A 271 -8.11 -10.51 -19.39
CA GLY A 271 -8.03 -10.33 -17.93
C GLY A 271 -7.18 -11.37 -17.19
N PRO A 272 -6.85 -11.11 -15.92
CA PRO A 272 -7.37 -10.00 -15.12
C PRO A 272 -6.78 -8.63 -15.49
N VAL A 273 -7.65 -7.64 -15.79
CA VAL A 273 -7.28 -6.27 -16.17
C VAL A 273 -8.25 -5.26 -15.58
N ILE A 274 -7.74 -4.15 -15.04
CA ILE A 274 -8.52 -2.99 -14.64
C ILE A 274 -8.21 -1.82 -15.58
N VAL A 275 -9.25 -1.12 -16.04
CA VAL A 275 -9.15 0.18 -16.74
C VAL A 275 -9.90 1.22 -15.92
N GLY A 276 -9.16 2.20 -15.41
CA GLY A 276 -9.65 3.27 -14.55
C GLY A 276 -10.54 4.30 -15.26
N PRO A 277 -11.29 5.12 -14.52
CA PRO A 277 -12.15 6.16 -15.03
C PRO A 277 -11.46 7.09 -16.04
N GLY A 278 -12.19 7.55 -17.05
CA GLY A 278 -11.69 8.50 -18.04
C GLY A 278 -10.60 7.97 -18.98
N SER A 279 -10.12 6.74 -18.79
CA SER A 279 -9.03 6.17 -19.58
C SER A 279 -9.50 5.69 -20.95
N ARG A 280 -8.63 5.86 -21.96
CA ARG A 280 -8.87 5.46 -23.34
C ARG A 280 -7.83 4.43 -23.79
N VAL A 281 -8.34 3.27 -24.23
CA VAL A 281 -7.56 2.15 -24.78
C VAL A 281 -7.99 1.94 -26.21
N GLU A 282 -7.11 2.19 -27.17
CA GLU A 282 -7.43 2.21 -28.60
C GLU A 282 -6.37 1.49 -29.42
N ASP A 283 -6.82 0.58 -30.29
CA ASP A 283 -5.92 -0.26 -31.13
C ASP A 283 -4.88 -1.04 -30.31
N CYS A 284 -5.26 -1.52 -29.12
CA CYS A 284 -4.34 -2.11 -28.14
C CYS A 284 -4.58 -3.61 -27.95
N ARG A 285 -3.51 -4.29 -27.46
CA ARG A 285 -3.58 -5.63 -26.88
C ARG A 285 -3.13 -5.55 -25.42
N ILE A 286 -4.06 -5.72 -24.48
CA ILE A 286 -3.77 -5.66 -23.05
C ILE A 286 -3.91 -7.05 -22.45
N GLY A 287 -2.81 -7.56 -21.92
CA GLY A 287 -2.69 -8.88 -21.31
C GLY A 287 -2.96 -8.89 -19.81
N PRO A 288 -3.01 -10.09 -19.22
CA PRO A 288 -3.36 -10.28 -17.81
C PRO A 288 -2.36 -9.60 -16.85
N GLY A 289 -2.82 -9.35 -15.63
CA GLY A 289 -2.01 -8.71 -14.60
C GLY A 289 -1.81 -7.21 -14.80
N THR A 290 -2.58 -6.57 -15.68
CA THR A 290 -2.39 -5.16 -16.03
C THR A 290 -3.43 -4.27 -15.37
N SER A 291 -2.95 -3.20 -14.70
CA SER A 291 -3.75 -2.12 -14.14
C SER A 291 -3.50 -0.83 -14.89
N ILE A 292 -4.55 -0.22 -15.44
CA ILE A 292 -4.51 1.09 -16.07
C ILE A 292 -5.28 2.05 -15.15
N GLY A 293 -4.60 3.08 -14.67
CA GLY A 293 -5.14 4.11 -13.77
C GLY A 293 -6.16 5.02 -14.44
N ASP A 294 -6.40 6.17 -13.81
CA ASP A 294 -7.39 7.16 -14.27
C ASP A 294 -6.80 8.04 -15.37
N ASP A 295 -7.65 8.51 -16.32
CA ASP A 295 -7.31 9.47 -17.38
C ASP A 295 -6.10 9.08 -18.25
N CYS A 296 -5.80 7.78 -18.35
CA CYS A 296 -4.73 7.26 -19.20
C CYS A 296 -5.13 7.20 -20.67
N VAL A 297 -4.14 7.34 -21.57
CA VAL A 297 -4.34 7.16 -23.02
C VAL A 297 -3.35 6.15 -23.54
N LEU A 298 -3.86 5.01 -24.01
CA LEU A 298 -3.07 3.96 -24.64
C LEU A 298 -3.50 3.80 -26.11
N ARG A 299 -2.57 3.86 -27.05
CA ARG A 299 -2.83 3.67 -28.48
C ARG A 299 -1.78 2.77 -29.12
N GLY A 300 -2.19 1.83 -29.96
CA GLY A 300 -1.29 0.94 -30.70
C GLY A 300 -0.34 0.20 -29.79
N THR A 301 -0.77 -0.18 -28.58
CA THR A 301 0.12 -0.63 -27.51
C THR A 301 -0.18 -2.07 -27.11
N GLU A 302 0.87 -2.86 -26.90
CA GLU A 302 0.79 -4.20 -26.31
C GLU A 302 1.47 -4.19 -24.94
N LEU A 303 0.69 -4.46 -23.88
CA LEU A 303 1.15 -4.51 -22.49
C LEU A 303 0.58 -5.73 -21.78
N GLU A 304 1.39 -6.34 -20.90
CA GLU A 304 0.94 -7.33 -19.92
C GLU A 304 1.69 -7.16 -18.59
N ASN A 305 1.14 -7.69 -17.51
CA ASN A 305 1.73 -7.68 -16.17
C ASN A 305 2.29 -6.30 -15.78
N SER A 306 1.53 -5.23 -16.04
CA SER A 306 2.03 -3.85 -15.96
C SER A 306 1.09 -2.96 -15.18
N ILE A 307 1.65 -1.91 -14.57
CA ILE A 307 0.90 -0.84 -13.91
C ILE A 307 1.13 0.45 -14.71
N VAL A 308 0.04 1.05 -15.19
CA VAL A 308 0.02 2.35 -15.85
C VAL A 308 -0.66 3.33 -14.89
N MET A 309 0.11 4.24 -14.30
CA MET A 309 -0.42 5.20 -13.32
C MET A 309 -1.19 6.34 -14.01
N ASP A 310 -2.00 7.05 -13.22
CA ASP A 310 -2.92 8.09 -13.67
C ASP A 310 -2.31 9.08 -14.65
N GLY A 311 -3.06 9.43 -15.71
CA GLY A 311 -2.70 10.42 -16.71
C GLY A 311 -1.56 9.99 -17.64
N ALA A 312 -1.05 8.78 -17.55
CA ALA A 312 0.01 8.30 -18.43
C ALA A 312 -0.46 8.15 -19.88
N ARG A 313 0.44 8.38 -20.81
CA ARG A 313 0.18 8.28 -22.27
C ARG A 313 1.20 7.32 -22.88
N VAL A 314 0.71 6.24 -23.47
CA VAL A 314 1.53 5.21 -24.09
C VAL A 314 1.10 5.00 -25.53
N THR A 315 2.00 5.20 -26.47
CA THR A 315 1.70 5.06 -27.90
C THR A 315 2.76 4.18 -28.58
N ASP A 316 2.31 3.34 -29.52
CA ASP A 316 3.15 2.53 -30.41
C ASP A 316 4.20 1.69 -29.67
N ARG A 317 3.81 1.11 -28.51
CA ARG A 317 4.65 0.22 -27.73
C ARG A 317 4.18 -1.22 -27.86
N THR A 318 5.00 -2.07 -28.48
CA THR A 318 4.68 -3.48 -28.73
C THR A 318 5.51 -4.42 -27.84
N GLY A 319 4.90 -5.54 -27.43
CA GLY A 319 5.56 -6.64 -26.71
C GLY A 319 6.16 -6.24 -25.37
N ALA A 320 5.54 -5.33 -24.63
CA ALA A 320 6.05 -4.87 -23.35
C ALA A 320 5.38 -5.58 -22.17
N SER A 321 6.19 -6.08 -21.23
CA SER A 321 5.75 -6.70 -19.99
C SER A 321 6.50 -6.14 -18.78
N ASP A 322 5.95 -6.38 -17.60
CA ASP A 322 6.59 -6.10 -16.32
C ASP A 322 6.98 -4.62 -16.14
N LEU A 323 6.11 -3.71 -16.61
CA LEU A 323 6.36 -2.28 -16.55
C LEU A 323 5.58 -1.60 -15.42
N LEU A 324 6.27 -0.70 -14.71
CA LEU A 324 5.67 0.32 -13.88
C LEU A 324 5.81 1.65 -14.63
N ILE A 325 4.69 2.21 -15.12
CA ILE A 325 4.65 3.47 -15.88
C ILE A 325 4.13 4.57 -14.96
N GLY A 326 4.98 5.57 -14.71
CA GLY A 326 4.72 6.64 -13.75
C GLY A 326 3.58 7.56 -14.13
N ARG A 327 3.07 8.31 -13.15
CA ARG A 327 1.99 9.29 -13.33
C ARG A 327 2.33 10.32 -14.40
N SER A 328 1.38 10.57 -15.31
CA SER A 328 1.50 11.53 -16.42
C SER A 328 2.72 11.30 -17.34
N MET A 329 3.38 10.14 -17.24
CA MET A 329 4.50 9.79 -18.10
C MET A 329 4.05 9.62 -19.55
N ARG A 330 4.92 9.98 -20.49
CA ARG A 330 4.69 9.79 -21.93
C ARG A 330 5.72 8.83 -22.50
N ILE A 331 5.23 7.78 -23.16
CA ILE A 331 6.07 6.75 -23.80
C ILE A 331 5.60 6.59 -25.24
N GLY A 332 6.54 6.62 -26.22
CA GLY A 332 6.30 6.47 -27.64
C GLY A 332 6.43 7.77 -28.43
N SER A 333 6.34 7.68 -29.79
CA SER A 333 6.64 8.73 -30.74
C SER A 333 5.35 9.30 -31.38
N GLY A 334 4.40 9.77 -30.60
CA GLY A 334 3.19 10.42 -31.13
C GLY A 334 3.21 11.93 -30.96
N PRO A 335 2.51 12.70 -31.85
CA PRO A 335 2.26 14.13 -31.64
C PRO A 335 1.50 14.34 -30.31
N PRO A 336 1.60 15.52 -29.69
CA PRO A 336 0.81 15.80 -28.50
C PRO A 336 -0.68 15.64 -28.86
N PRO A 337 -1.47 14.88 -28.05
CA PRO A 337 -2.90 14.74 -28.32
C PRO A 337 -3.60 16.08 -28.23
N GLU A 338 -4.61 16.26 -29.09
CA GLU A 338 -5.54 17.37 -28.97
C GLU A 338 -6.13 17.43 -27.56
N PRO A 339 -6.31 18.64 -27.00
CA PRO A 339 -6.97 18.79 -25.72
C PRO A 339 -8.36 18.15 -25.79
N LEU A 340 -8.75 17.44 -24.74
CA LEU A 340 -10.12 16.90 -24.63
C LEU A 340 -11.11 18.02 -24.87
N PRO A 341 -12.17 17.82 -25.68
CA PRO A 341 -13.19 18.85 -25.89
C PRO A 341 -13.82 19.22 -24.56
N THR A 342 -13.60 20.46 -24.16
CA THR A 342 -14.28 21.10 -23.03
C THR A 342 -15.69 21.48 -23.49
N GLU A 343 -16.57 20.51 -23.66
CA GLU A 343 -17.99 20.77 -23.85
C GLU A 343 -18.75 20.12 -22.72
N LEU A 344 -19.19 20.98 -21.80
CA LEU A 344 -20.51 20.95 -21.13
C LEU A 344 -20.48 21.82 -19.85
N ALA A 345 -20.30 23.12 -20.02
CA ALA A 345 -20.70 24.07 -19.00
C ALA A 345 -21.03 25.44 -19.59
N ALA A 346 -22.09 25.52 -20.37
CA ALA A 346 -22.77 26.80 -20.63
C ALA A 346 -24.13 26.56 -21.32
N ASN A 347 -25.13 26.16 -20.53
CA ASN A 347 -26.53 26.44 -20.87
C ASN A 347 -27.36 26.44 -19.58
N GLY A 348 -27.68 27.61 -19.07
CA GLY A 348 -28.64 27.75 -17.99
C GLY A 348 -28.54 29.04 -17.22
N ALA A 349 -28.62 30.19 -17.88
CA ALA A 349 -29.08 31.42 -17.22
C ALA A 349 -29.59 32.42 -18.27
N ARG A 350 -30.81 32.22 -18.73
CA ARG A 350 -31.62 33.32 -19.26
C ARG A 350 -32.66 33.62 -18.20
N THR A 351 -32.43 34.61 -17.39
CA THR A 351 -33.47 35.30 -16.62
C THR A 351 -33.95 36.47 -17.47
N GLY A 352 -35.17 36.36 -17.95
CA GLY A 352 -35.92 37.47 -18.48
C GLY A 352 -36.19 38.48 -17.36
N GLY A 353 -35.76 39.70 -17.56
CA GLY A 353 -36.23 40.83 -16.83
C GLY A 353 -37.25 41.58 -17.67
N THR A 354 -38.37 41.91 -17.08
CA THR A 354 -39.22 43.00 -17.53
C THR A 354 -39.98 43.60 -16.35
N ARG A 355 -39.74 44.89 -16.22
CA ARG A 355 -40.41 45.98 -15.53
C ARG A 355 -40.12 46.18 -14.05
#